data_c27724639dbdc2483b8fc5a21195be96
#
_entry.id   c27724639dbdc2483b8fc5a21195be96
#
_cell.length_a   1.000
_cell.length_b   1.000
_cell.length_c   1.000
_cell.angle_alpha   90.00
_cell.angle_beta   90.00
_cell.angle_gamma   90.00
#
_symmetry.space_group_name_H-M   'P 1'
#
loop_
_entity.id
_entity.type
_entity.pdbx_description
1 polymer ?
#
loop_
_entity_poly.entity_id
_entity_poly.type
_entity_poly.pdbx_seq_one_letter_code
_entity_poly.pdbx_strand_id
1 'polypeptide(L)'
;MSERQPNLRERRRSETRHLVQAHAVRLFTDHGYDAVTVADVAEAAGVSAMTVYRHFPTKEDLVLIDQPAQLIAEHVAASSAAQPLVRRVGSALIDAATNWTGGNGDEQAANERFLLDCLRLMVSTPALRARHLDSQYALQQAIVDALGDDATGPDAAFRAQAATSACIAAMHTALTRWVEDDGHTKLPDLIARALTASFGDDAVATGRKD
;
A
#
# COMPACT_ATOMS: atom_id res chain seq x y z
N MET A 1 8.91 -19.12 15.86
CA MET A 1 9.50 -18.76 14.54
C MET A 1 10.41 -17.59 14.78
N SER A 2 11.70 -17.69 14.47
CA SER A 2 12.70 -16.65 14.77
C SER A 2 12.57 -15.56 13.74
N GLU A 3 12.11 -14.37 14.12
CA GLU A 3 12.16 -13.17 13.29
C GLU A 3 13.61 -12.92 12.90
N ARG A 4 13.90 -13.02 11.61
CA ARG A 4 15.22 -12.74 11.04
C ARG A 4 15.47 -11.25 11.17
N GLN A 5 16.23 -10.83 12.18
CA GLN A 5 16.63 -9.42 12.31
C GLN A 5 17.32 -8.98 11.01
N PRO A 6 16.85 -7.88 10.39
CA PRO A 6 17.45 -7.38 9.15
C PRO A 6 18.93 -7.07 9.40
N ASN A 7 19.79 -7.47 8.48
CA ASN A 7 21.22 -7.22 8.59
C ASN A 7 21.53 -5.72 8.43
N LEU A 8 22.73 -5.30 8.83
CA LEU A 8 23.15 -3.89 8.86
C LEU A 8 23.03 -3.21 7.47
N ARG A 9 23.18 -3.97 6.39
CA ARG A 9 23.06 -3.46 5.01
C ARG A 9 21.59 -3.23 4.63
N GLU A 10 20.70 -4.11 5.04
CA GLU A 10 19.26 -3.97 4.82
C GLU A 10 18.70 -2.79 5.60
N ARG A 11 19.11 -2.60 6.86
CA ARG A 11 18.74 -1.43 7.66
C ARG A 11 19.18 -0.13 7.00
N ARG A 12 20.45 -0.01 6.60
CA ARG A 12 20.96 1.18 5.89
C ARG A 12 20.24 1.43 4.56
N ARG A 13 19.90 0.36 3.85
CA ARG A 13 19.15 0.46 2.59
C ARG A 13 17.74 1.02 2.84
N SER A 14 17.04 0.54 3.87
CA SER A 14 15.73 1.03 4.28
C SER A 14 15.79 2.49 4.74
N GLU A 15 16.78 2.84 5.60
CA GLU A 15 16.99 4.22 6.08
C GLU A 15 17.21 5.20 4.92
N THR A 16 18.10 4.84 3.97
CA THR A 16 18.35 5.66 2.78
C THR A 16 17.09 5.81 1.92
N ARG A 17 16.32 4.74 1.75
CA ARG A 17 15.08 4.76 0.98
C ARG A 17 14.07 5.71 1.62
N HIS A 18 13.82 5.59 2.92
CA HIS A 18 12.90 6.48 3.64
C HIS A 18 13.35 7.95 3.60
N LEU A 19 14.66 8.21 3.77
CA LEU A 19 15.21 9.57 3.68
C LEU A 19 14.94 10.20 2.31
N VAL A 20 15.29 9.51 1.23
CA VAL A 20 15.08 9.99 -0.14
C VAL A 20 13.59 10.23 -0.41
N GLN A 21 12.73 9.31 -0.01
CA GLN A 21 11.29 9.41 -0.22
C GLN A 21 10.67 10.57 0.55
N ALA A 22 11.07 10.80 1.80
CA ALA A 22 10.60 11.95 2.59
C ALA A 22 10.97 13.29 1.94
N HIS A 23 12.21 13.41 1.42
CA HIS A 23 12.63 14.61 0.69
C HIS A 23 11.87 14.78 -0.63
N ALA A 24 11.64 13.70 -1.37
CA ALA A 24 10.88 13.73 -2.61
C ALA A 24 9.45 14.21 -2.40
N VAL A 25 8.71 13.59 -1.48
CA VAL A 25 7.31 13.94 -1.18
C VAL A 25 7.21 15.40 -0.76
N ARG A 26 8.10 15.87 0.12
CA ARG A 26 8.13 17.27 0.54
C ARG A 26 8.36 18.22 -0.65
N LEU A 27 9.39 17.97 -1.47
CA LEU A 27 9.69 18.81 -2.63
C LEU A 27 8.53 18.83 -3.63
N PHE A 28 7.92 17.67 -3.92
CA PHE A 28 6.77 17.60 -4.82
C PHE A 28 5.54 18.33 -4.27
N THR A 29 5.34 18.31 -2.96
CA THR A 29 4.25 19.03 -2.30
C THR A 29 4.49 20.54 -2.35
N ASP A 30 5.72 20.99 -2.08
CA ASP A 30 6.06 22.41 -1.98
C ASP A 30 6.18 23.10 -3.35
N HIS A 31 6.71 22.40 -4.36
CA HIS A 31 7.08 22.98 -5.66
C HIS A 31 6.30 22.40 -6.85
N GLY A 32 5.50 21.36 -6.62
CA GLY A 32 4.77 20.63 -7.66
C GLY A 32 5.59 19.49 -8.27
N TYR A 33 4.87 18.41 -8.61
CA TYR A 33 5.50 17.19 -9.13
C TYR A 33 6.34 17.43 -10.40
N ASP A 34 5.81 18.18 -11.37
CA ASP A 34 6.46 18.36 -12.68
C ASP A 34 7.73 19.23 -12.60
N ALA A 35 7.76 20.20 -11.69
CA ALA A 35 8.85 21.16 -11.55
C ALA A 35 10.11 20.58 -10.88
N VAL A 36 9.97 19.54 -10.06
CA VAL A 36 11.08 18.92 -9.30
C VAL A 36 11.68 17.75 -10.07
N THR A 37 13.00 17.69 -10.16
CA THR A 37 13.75 16.59 -10.81
C THR A 37 14.27 15.57 -9.79
N VAL A 38 14.66 14.38 -10.27
CA VAL A 38 15.36 13.39 -9.43
C VAL A 38 16.70 13.92 -8.91
N ALA A 39 17.35 14.83 -9.64
CA ALA A 39 18.59 15.46 -9.22
C ALA A 39 18.35 16.39 -8.00
N ASP A 40 17.27 17.16 -8.01
CA ASP A 40 16.89 18.03 -6.88
C ASP A 40 16.59 17.22 -5.62
N VAL A 41 15.92 16.06 -5.78
CA VAL A 41 15.67 15.13 -4.67
C VAL A 41 16.97 14.54 -4.13
N ALA A 42 17.90 14.17 -5.01
CA ALA A 42 19.19 13.60 -4.63
C ALA A 42 20.03 14.63 -3.84
N GLU A 43 20.06 15.89 -4.31
CA GLU A 43 20.72 16.99 -3.63
C GLU A 43 20.13 17.24 -2.24
N ALA A 44 18.82 17.34 -2.14
CA ALA A 44 18.12 17.56 -0.88
C ALA A 44 18.32 16.42 0.14
N ALA A 45 18.43 15.17 -0.34
CA ALA A 45 18.67 13.99 0.49
C ALA A 45 20.16 13.76 0.80
N GLY A 46 21.07 14.56 0.23
CA GLY A 46 22.52 14.40 0.42
C GLY A 46 23.09 13.12 -0.19
N VAL A 47 22.49 12.62 -1.28
CA VAL A 47 22.93 11.41 -1.98
C VAL A 47 23.18 11.68 -3.47
N SER A 48 23.81 10.74 -4.18
CA SER A 48 23.94 10.86 -5.64
C SER A 48 22.64 10.48 -6.35
N ALA A 49 22.36 11.06 -7.53
CA ALA A 49 21.24 10.68 -8.37
C ALA A 49 21.27 9.17 -8.73
N MET A 50 22.45 8.58 -8.92
CA MET A 50 22.62 7.15 -9.12
C MET A 50 22.14 6.34 -7.88
N THR A 51 22.35 6.87 -6.69
CA THR A 51 21.82 6.24 -5.45
C THR A 51 20.30 6.29 -5.43
N VAL A 52 19.69 7.40 -5.84
CA VAL A 52 18.23 7.49 -5.96
C VAL A 52 17.70 6.47 -6.96
N TYR A 53 18.22 6.42 -8.19
CA TYR A 53 17.78 5.48 -9.22
C TYR A 53 17.96 4.00 -8.83
N ARG A 54 18.94 3.69 -7.99
CA ARG A 54 19.11 2.32 -7.46
C ARG A 54 17.98 1.89 -6.51
N HIS A 55 17.34 2.85 -5.81
CA HIS A 55 16.23 2.61 -4.91
C HIS A 55 14.87 2.82 -5.57
N PHE A 56 14.79 3.73 -6.52
CA PHE A 56 13.58 4.18 -7.19
C PHE A 56 13.85 4.28 -8.69
N PRO A 57 13.54 3.22 -9.47
CA PRO A 57 13.82 3.17 -10.92
C PRO A 57 13.20 4.32 -11.70
N THR A 58 12.04 4.82 -11.26
CA THR A 58 11.33 5.95 -11.88
C THR A 58 11.07 7.07 -10.89
N LYS A 59 10.74 8.26 -11.39
CA LYS A 59 10.35 9.40 -10.55
C LYS A 59 9.05 9.14 -9.82
N GLU A 60 8.12 8.42 -10.44
CA GLU A 60 6.85 8.02 -9.86
C GLU A 60 7.04 7.13 -8.63
N ASP A 61 8.05 6.25 -8.64
CA ASP A 61 8.33 5.35 -7.53
C ASP A 61 8.75 6.09 -6.23
N LEU A 62 9.18 7.37 -6.34
CA LEU A 62 9.49 8.22 -5.19
C LEU A 62 8.26 8.59 -4.34
N VAL A 63 7.07 8.52 -4.91
CA VAL A 63 5.80 8.86 -4.22
C VAL A 63 5.01 7.60 -3.86
N LEU A 64 5.18 6.53 -4.64
CA LEU A 64 4.43 5.31 -4.39
C LEU A 64 4.84 4.70 -3.05
N ILE A 65 3.84 4.42 -2.26
CA ILE A 65 4.03 3.66 -1.03
C ILE A 65 4.47 2.27 -1.46
N ASP A 66 5.62 1.87 -0.96
CA ASP A 66 6.14 0.52 -1.20
C ASP A 66 5.20 -0.47 -0.52
N GLN A 67 4.16 -0.85 -1.23
CA GLN A 67 3.33 -1.97 -0.84
C GLN A 67 4.11 -3.20 -1.26
N PRO A 68 4.62 -3.99 -0.32
CA PRO A 68 5.11 -5.29 -0.70
C PRO A 68 3.89 -6.14 -1.05
N ALA A 69 3.46 -6.05 -2.33
CA ALA A 69 2.38 -6.87 -2.89
C ALA A 69 2.55 -8.33 -2.47
N GLN A 70 3.81 -8.77 -2.41
CA GLN A 70 4.18 -10.10 -1.96
C GLN A 70 3.79 -10.37 -0.49
N LEU A 71 3.99 -9.43 0.43
CA LEU A 71 3.62 -9.62 1.85
C LEU A 71 2.10 -9.68 2.04
N ILE A 72 1.34 -8.87 1.30
CA ILE A 72 -0.12 -8.93 1.31
C ILE A 72 -0.58 -10.28 0.73
N ALA A 73 0.01 -10.70 -0.39
CA ALA A 73 -0.28 -11.97 -1.02
C ALA A 73 0.04 -13.18 -0.12
N GLU A 74 1.19 -13.17 0.56
CA GLU A 74 1.58 -14.18 1.55
C GLU A 74 0.60 -14.22 2.73
N HIS A 75 0.13 -13.08 3.22
CA HIS A 75 -0.89 -13.02 4.27
C HIS A 75 -2.20 -13.66 3.80
N VAL A 76 -2.65 -13.35 2.58
CA VAL A 76 -3.85 -13.98 1.99
C VAL A 76 -3.65 -15.49 1.85
N ALA A 77 -2.51 -15.95 1.36
CA ALA A 77 -2.20 -17.39 1.21
C ALA A 77 -2.15 -18.12 2.56
N ALA A 78 -1.60 -17.48 3.59
CA ALA A 78 -1.50 -18.07 4.93
C ALA A 78 -2.85 -18.10 5.69
N SER A 79 -3.85 -17.36 5.22
CA SER A 79 -5.18 -17.36 5.83
C SER A 79 -5.95 -18.66 5.53
N SER A 80 -6.91 -19.02 6.39
CA SER A 80 -7.68 -20.27 6.23
C SER A 80 -8.49 -20.28 4.94
N ALA A 81 -8.31 -21.31 4.10
CA ALA A 81 -9.10 -21.54 2.88
C ALA A 81 -10.61 -21.77 3.17
N ALA A 82 -10.98 -22.09 4.42
CA ALA A 82 -12.37 -22.21 4.83
C ALA A 82 -13.10 -20.85 4.92
N GLN A 83 -12.37 -19.74 4.95
CA GLN A 83 -12.96 -18.40 4.96
C GLN A 83 -13.27 -17.93 3.53
N PRO A 84 -14.34 -17.13 3.36
CA PRO A 84 -14.63 -16.47 2.08
C PRO A 84 -13.42 -15.66 1.59
N LEU A 85 -13.11 -15.76 0.31
CA LEU A 85 -11.93 -15.08 -0.26
C LEU A 85 -11.95 -13.56 -0.04
N VAL A 86 -13.12 -12.92 -0.14
CA VAL A 86 -13.28 -11.48 0.15
C VAL A 86 -12.83 -11.13 1.57
N ARG A 87 -13.11 -11.99 2.55
CA ARG A 87 -12.67 -11.80 3.93
C ARG A 87 -11.16 -11.94 4.06
N ARG A 88 -10.58 -12.96 3.44
CA ARG A 88 -9.12 -13.19 3.42
C ARG A 88 -8.36 -12.00 2.85
N VAL A 89 -8.79 -11.52 1.67
CA VAL A 89 -8.20 -10.35 1.01
C VAL A 89 -8.47 -9.08 1.82
N GLY A 90 -9.71 -8.87 2.25
CA GLY A 90 -10.11 -7.69 3.04
C GLY A 90 -9.32 -7.55 4.34
N SER A 91 -9.14 -8.63 5.09
CA SER A 91 -8.32 -8.61 6.32
C SER A 91 -6.87 -8.24 6.02
N ALA A 92 -6.26 -8.82 4.97
CA ALA A 92 -4.88 -8.52 4.60
C ALA A 92 -4.69 -7.04 4.19
N LEU A 93 -5.68 -6.43 3.52
CA LEU A 93 -5.65 -5.01 3.17
C LEU A 93 -5.82 -4.10 4.39
N ILE A 94 -6.68 -4.47 5.35
CA ILE A 94 -6.87 -3.73 6.61
C ILE A 94 -5.59 -3.80 7.45
N ASP A 95 -4.97 -4.98 7.56
CA ASP A 95 -3.72 -5.17 8.30
C ASP A 95 -2.56 -4.39 7.66
N ALA A 96 -2.48 -4.36 6.32
CA ALA A 96 -1.52 -3.54 5.60
C ALA A 96 -1.71 -2.04 5.92
N ALA A 97 -2.94 -1.54 5.90
CA ALA A 97 -3.25 -0.16 6.25
C ALA A 97 -2.90 0.16 7.72
N THR A 98 -3.16 -0.78 8.63
CA THR A 98 -2.78 -0.66 10.04
C THR A 98 -1.26 -0.52 10.19
N ASN A 99 -0.49 -1.28 9.42
CA ASN A 99 0.97 -1.21 9.42
C ASN A 99 1.48 0.12 8.83
N TRP A 100 0.84 0.65 7.77
CA TRP A 100 1.25 1.93 7.16
C TRP A 100 0.99 3.14 8.06
N THR A 101 -0.10 3.11 8.81
CA THR A 101 -0.49 4.18 9.73
C THR A 101 -0.11 3.86 11.18
N GLY A 102 0.57 2.75 11.42
CA GLY A 102 0.96 2.29 12.74
C GLY A 102 2.17 3.05 13.29
N GLY A 103 2.42 2.81 14.57
CA GLY A 103 3.46 3.46 15.35
C GLY A 103 2.92 3.92 16.70
N ASN A 104 3.74 4.60 17.48
CA ASN A 104 3.36 5.17 18.77
C ASN A 104 3.53 6.69 18.76
N GLY A 105 2.48 7.43 19.17
CA GLY A 105 2.57 8.88 19.36
C GLY A 105 3.05 9.63 18.10
N ASP A 106 4.20 10.29 18.20
CA ASP A 106 4.76 11.12 17.12
C ASP A 106 5.11 10.32 15.86
N GLU A 107 5.52 9.06 16.01
CA GLU A 107 5.84 8.19 14.88
C GLU A 107 4.57 7.87 14.06
N GLN A 108 3.47 7.52 14.72
CA GLN A 108 2.19 7.30 14.06
C GLN A 108 1.75 8.55 13.29
N ALA A 109 1.78 9.72 13.95
CA ALA A 109 1.39 10.98 13.32
C ALA A 109 2.27 11.31 12.09
N ALA A 110 3.57 10.99 12.15
CA ALA A 110 4.49 11.16 11.03
C ALA A 110 4.15 10.22 9.86
N ASN A 111 3.88 8.94 10.14
CA ASN A 111 3.51 7.95 9.14
C ASN A 111 2.18 8.29 8.45
N GLU A 112 1.17 8.68 9.22
CA GLU A 112 -0.14 9.11 8.69
C GLU A 112 0.00 10.34 7.80
N ARG A 113 0.76 11.35 8.23
CA ARG A 113 1.01 12.56 7.44
C ARG A 113 1.74 12.25 6.15
N PHE A 114 2.81 11.45 6.22
CA PHE A 114 3.57 11.05 5.04
C PHE A 114 2.69 10.29 4.03
N LEU A 115 1.90 9.33 4.50
CA LEU A 115 0.96 8.59 3.68
C LEU A 115 -0.08 9.50 3.02
N LEU A 116 -0.62 10.46 3.79
CA LEU A 116 -1.60 11.42 3.30
C LEU A 116 -1.02 12.31 2.19
N ASP A 117 0.21 12.81 2.35
CA ASP A 117 0.89 13.62 1.34
C ASP A 117 1.18 12.82 0.07
N CYS A 118 1.61 11.55 0.19
CA CYS A 118 1.75 10.65 -0.96
C CYS A 118 0.43 10.46 -1.72
N LEU A 119 -0.66 10.23 -1.01
CA LEU A 119 -1.99 10.02 -1.61
C LEU A 119 -2.55 11.30 -2.25
N ARG A 120 -2.32 12.47 -1.65
CA ARG A 120 -2.69 13.76 -2.25
C ARG A 120 -1.97 13.98 -3.58
N LEU A 121 -0.66 13.73 -3.63
CA LEU A 121 0.12 13.79 -4.86
C LEU A 121 -0.40 12.80 -5.90
N MET A 122 -0.69 11.57 -5.49
CA MET A 122 -1.24 10.53 -6.37
C MET A 122 -2.59 10.95 -6.98
N VAL A 123 -3.50 11.52 -6.17
CA VAL A 123 -4.82 11.93 -6.66
C VAL A 123 -4.72 13.16 -7.59
N SER A 124 -3.82 14.08 -7.32
CA SER A 124 -3.68 15.33 -8.09
C SER A 124 -2.84 15.18 -9.37
N THR A 125 -1.96 14.17 -9.47
CA THR A 125 -0.99 14.02 -10.57
C THR A 125 -1.34 12.86 -11.50
N PRO A 126 -1.67 13.09 -12.78
CA PRO A 126 -2.08 12.03 -13.71
C PRO A 126 -1.06 10.90 -13.88
N ALA A 127 0.24 11.21 -13.94
CA ALA A 127 1.30 10.20 -14.06
C ALA A 127 1.35 9.27 -12.83
N LEU A 128 1.18 9.83 -11.62
CA LEU A 128 1.16 9.05 -10.39
C LEU A 128 -0.10 8.18 -10.28
N ARG A 129 -1.26 8.67 -10.74
CA ARG A 129 -2.48 7.85 -10.83
C ARG A 129 -2.30 6.66 -11.76
N ALA A 130 -1.73 6.87 -12.94
CA ALA A 130 -1.46 5.79 -13.89
C ALA A 130 -0.56 4.73 -13.26
N ARG A 131 0.53 5.15 -12.65
CA ARG A 131 1.48 4.25 -11.97
C ARG A 131 0.85 3.53 -10.77
N HIS A 132 -0.04 4.18 -10.03
CA HIS A 132 -0.79 3.55 -8.94
C HIS A 132 -1.73 2.44 -9.46
N LEU A 133 -2.41 2.65 -10.59
CA LEU A 133 -3.24 1.61 -11.23
C LEU A 133 -2.41 0.39 -11.64
N ASP A 134 -1.20 0.60 -12.18
CA ASP A 134 -0.27 -0.50 -12.49
C ASP A 134 0.11 -1.28 -11.23
N SER A 135 0.34 -0.57 -10.11
CA SER A 135 0.66 -1.18 -8.81
C SER A 135 -0.52 -1.99 -8.25
N GLN A 136 -1.75 -1.51 -8.43
CA GLN A 136 -2.96 -2.25 -8.04
C GLN A 136 -3.12 -3.54 -8.85
N TYR A 137 -2.83 -3.47 -10.17
CA TYR A 137 -2.84 -4.66 -11.01
C TYR A 137 -1.77 -5.67 -10.60
N ALA A 138 -0.55 -5.21 -10.29
CA ALA A 138 0.51 -6.06 -9.78
C ALA A 138 0.15 -6.72 -8.44
N LEU A 139 -0.49 -5.98 -7.53
CA LEU A 139 -1.00 -6.52 -6.27
C LEU A 139 -2.06 -7.60 -6.50
N GLN A 140 -3.00 -7.35 -7.41
CA GLN A 140 -4.03 -8.33 -7.79
C GLN A 140 -3.39 -9.63 -8.28
N GLN A 141 -2.43 -9.54 -9.21
CA GLN A 141 -1.74 -10.73 -9.74
C GLN A 141 -1.00 -11.48 -8.63
N ALA A 142 -0.25 -10.78 -7.78
CA ALA A 142 0.47 -11.40 -6.69
C ALA A 142 -0.46 -12.17 -5.71
N ILE A 143 -1.64 -11.61 -5.40
CA ILE A 143 -2.64 -12.29 -4.55
C ILE A 143 -3.20 -13.52 -5.24
N VAL A 144 -3.58 -13.42 -6.52
CA VAL A 144 -4.14 -14.54 -7.28
C VAL A 144 -3.11 -15.67 -7.42
N ASP A 145 -1.86 -15.33 -7.74
CA ASP A 145 -0.77 -16.32 -7.86
C ASP A 145 -0.49 -17.01 -6.52
N ALA A 146 -0.55 -16.29 -5.40
CA ALA A 146 -0.31 -16.84 -4.07
C ALA A 146 -1.43 -17.74 -3.54
N LEU A 147 -2.65 -17.64 -4.11
CA LEU A 147 -3.76 -18.54 -3.78
C LEU A 147 -3.54 -19.97 -4.32
N GLY A 148 -2.70 -20.16 -5.34
CA GLY A 148 -2.29 -21.46 -5.84
C GLY A 148 -3.50 -22.37 -6.13
N ASP A 149 -3.57 -23.51 -5.44
CA ASP A 149 -4.61 -24.53 -5.64
C ASP A 149 -6.03 -24.01 -5.31
N ASP A 150 -6.19 -23.02 -4.44
CA ASP A 150 -7.48 -22.39 -4.13
C ASP A 150 -8.08 -21.67 -5.37
N ALA A 151 -7.24 -21.32 -6.34
CA ALA A 151 -7.63 -20.67 -7.60
C ALA A 151 -7.51 -21.61 -8.82
N THR A 152 -7.43 -22.94 -8.60
CA THR A 152 -7.25 -23.90 -9.69
C THR A 152 -8.54 -24.10 -10.50
N GLY A 153 -8.41 -24.05 -11.82
CA GLY A 153 -9.50 -24.18 -12.77
C GLY A 153 -10.12 -22.83 -13.16
N PRO A 154 -10.73 -22.74 -14.36
CA PRO A 154 -11.17 -21.48 -14.95
C PRO A 154 -12.14 -20.67 -14.09
N ASP A 155 -13.11 -21.33 -13.49
CA ASP A 155 -14.11 -20.66 -12.63
C ASP A 155 -13.53 -20.21 -11.29
N ALA A 156 -12.60 -20.96 -10.71
CA ALA A 156 -11.95 -20.60 -9.45
C ALA A 156 -11.00 -19.43 -9.66
N ALA A 157 -10.19 -19.46 -10.71
CA ALA A 157 -9.30 -18.35 -11.09
C ALA A 157 -10.10 -17.08 -11.39
N PHE A 158 -11.19 -17.16 -12.15
CA PHE A 158 -12.05 -16.02 -12.43
C PHE A 158 -12.65 -15.42 -11.15
N ARG A 159 -13.17 -16.26 -10.24
CA ARG A 159 -13.71 -15.78 -8.95
C ARG A 159 -12.64 -15.14 -8.08
N ALA A 160 -11.45 -15.73 -8.04
CA ALA A 160 -10.31 -15.17 -7.29
C ALA A 160 -9.92 -13.79 -7.82
N GLN A 161 -9.83 -13.66 -9.14
CA GLN A 161 -9.51 -12.40 -9.81
C GLN A 161 -10.60 -11.35 -9.56
N ALA A 162 -11.88 -11.70 -9.72
CA ALA A 162 -12.99 -10.80 -9.51
C ALA A 162 -13.09 -10.31 -8.04
N ALA A 163 -12.99 -11.23 -7.08
CA ALA A 163 -13.04 -10.89 -5.65
C ALA A 163 -11.86 -9.98 -5.24
N THR A 164 -10.65 -10.30 -5.69
CA THR A 164 -9.45 -9.51 -5.40
C THR A 164 -9.55 -8.11 -6.00
N SER A 165 -9.95 -7.99 -7.27
CA SER A 165 -10.16 -6.70 -7.93
C SER A 165 -11.17 -5.84 -7.18
N ALA A 166 -12.30 -6.42 -6.77
CA ALA A 166 -13.34 -5.69 -6.07
C ALA A 166 -12.89 -5.23 -4.67
N CYS A 167 -12.11 -6.04 -3.93
CA CYS A 167 -11.50 -5.63 -2.65
C CYS A 167 -10.50 -4.48 -2.84
N ILE A 168 -9.65 -4.53 -3.87
CA ILE A 168 -8.69 -3.47 -4.19
C ILE A 168 -9.43 -2.18 -4.59
N ALA A 169 -10.52 -2.27 -5.34
CA ALA A 169 -11.35 -1.11 -5.69
C ALA A 169 -12.00 -0.48 -4.44
N ALA A 170 -12.50 -1.30 -3.50
CA ALA A 170 -13.03 -0.83 -2.23
C ALA A 170 -11.94 -0.11 -1.40
N MET A 171 -10.74 -0.68 -1.32
CA MET A 171 -9.59 -0.02 -0.68
C MET A 171 -9.26 1.31 -1.35
N HIS A 172 -9.20 1.38 -2.69
CA HIS A 172 -8.94 2.63 -3.40
C HIS A 172 -9.95 3.72 -3.07
N THR A 173 -11.25 3.36 -2.99
CA THR A 173 -12.31 4.28 -2.57
C THR A 173 -12.08 4.80 -1.15
N ALA A 174 -11.65 3.93 -0.23
CA ALA A 174 -11.32 4.31 1.14
C ALA A 174 -10.11 5.26 1.20
N LEU A 175 -9.05 5.00 0.41
CA LEU A 175 -7.88 5.87 0.31
C LEU A 175 -8.25 7.27 -0.22
N THR A 176 -9.09 7.34 -1.25
CA THR A 176 -9.59 8.62 -1.79
C THR A 176 -10.40 9.38 -0.74
N ARG A 177 -11.31 8.70 -0.04
CA ARG A 177 -12.09 9.30 1.04
C ARG A 177 -11.22 9.79 2.20
N TRP A 178 -10.16 9.07 2.52
CA TRP A 178 -9.22 9.45 3.56
C TRP A 178 -8.47 10.74 3.23
N VAL A 179 -8.12 10.94 1.95
CA VAL A 179 -7.56 12.21 1.46
C VAL A 179 -8.58 13.34 1.57
N GLU A 180 -9.85 13.10 1.21
CA GLU A 180 -10.92 14.09 1.25
C GLU A 180 -11.26 14.55 2.67
N ASP A 181 -11.16 13.67 3.67
CA ASP A 181 -11.42 14.01 5.08
C ASP A 181 -10.15 14.38 5.86
N ASP A 182 -9.05 14.62 5.15
CA ASP A 182 -7.78 15.12 5.70
C ASP A 182 -7.16 14.18 6.74
N GLY A 183 -7.43 12.88 6.61
CA GLY A 183 -6.91 11.86 7.52
C GLY A 183 -7.62 11.79 8.88
N HIS A 184 -8.74 12.47 9.09
CA HIS A 184 -9.43 12.51 10.39
C HIS A 184 -9.99 11.15 10.80
N THR A 185 -10.45 10.36 9.85
CA THR A 185 -10.92 8.99 10.11
C THR A 185 -9.74 8.01 10.00
N LYS A 186 -9.67 7.01 10.86
CA LYS A 186 -8.62 5.98 10.75
C LYS A 186 -8.75 5.23 9.43
N LEU A 187 -7.64 5.11 8.69
CA LEU A 187 -7.63 4.46 7.39
C LEU A 187 -8.13 2.99 7.43
N PRO A 188 -7.70 2.15 8.40
CA PRO A 188 -8.24 0.79 8.51
C PRO A 188 -9.76 0.74 8.65
N ASP A 189 -10.36 1.67 9.40
CA ASP A 189 -11.81 1.75 9.59
C ASP A 189 -12.54 2.15 8.30
N LEU A 190 -11.94 3.05 7.50
CA LEU A 190 -12.49 3.42 6.19
C LEU A 190 -12.45 2.25 5.21
N ILE A 191 -11.35 1.49 5.20
CA ILE A 191 -11.25 0.27 4.36
C ILE A 191 -12.28 -0.76 4.79
N ALA A 192 -12.42 -1.01 6.10
CA ALA A 192 -13.42 -1.94 6.63
C ALA A 192 -14.85 -1.51 6.21
N ARG A 193 -15.18 -0.22 6.33
CA ARG A 193 -16.48 0.33 5.89
C ARG A 193 -16.70 0.20 4.40
N ALA A 194 -15.68 0.45 3.57
CA ALA A 194 -15.79 0.29 2.11
C ALA A 194 -16.02 -1.17 1.73
N LEU A 195 -15.33 -2.12 2.36
CA LEU A 195 -15.53 -3.55 2.16
C LEU A 195 -16.94 -3.99 2.59
N THR A 196 -17.40 -3.54 3.77
CA THR A 196 -18.76 -3.82 4.24
C THR A 196 -19.82 -3.26 3.29
N ALA A 197 -19.65 -2.05 2.78
CA ALA A 197 -20.56 -1.45 1.81
C ALA A 197 -20.61 -2.23 0.48
N SER A 198 -19.49 -2.85 0.08
CA SER A 198 -19.39 -3.60 -1.18
C SER A 198 -19.87 -5.04 -1.07
N PHE A 199 -19.71 -5.70 0.09
CA PHE A 199 -19.89 -7.15 0.24
C PHE A 199 -20.76 -7.56 1.44
N GLY A 200 -21.27 -6.61 2.21
CA GLY A 200 -21.98 -6.87 3.47
C GLY A 200 -21.06 -7.17 4.65
N ASP A 201 -21.67 -7.39 5.81
CA ASP A 201 -20.93 -7.57 7.08
C ASP A 201 -20.03 -8.81 7.12
N ASP A 202 -20.34 -9.81 6.31
CA ASP A 202 -19.55 -11.05 6.20
C ASP A 202 -18.12 -10.83 5.69
N ALA A 203 -17.86 -9.72 5.01
CA ALA A 203 -16.53 -9.39 4.49
C ALA A 203 -15.54 -8.98 5.58
N VAL A 204 -16.01 -8.47 6.73
CA VAL A 204 -15.18 -7.81 7.74
C VAL A 204 -15.33 -8.40 9.13
N ALA A 205 -16.35 -9.23 9.41
CA ALA A 205 -16.60 -9.79 10.74
C ALA A 205 -15.40 -10.64 11.20
N THR A 206 -14.51 -10.05 12.00
CA THR A 206 -13.62 -10.79 12.89
C THR A 206 -14.49 -11.62 13.81
N GLY A 207 -14.31 -12.94 13.83
CA GLY A 207 -15.10 -13.85 14.66
C GLY A 207 -15.22 -13.31 16.08
N ARG A 208 -16.43 -12.86 16.45
CA ARG A 208 -16.80 -12.70 17.84
C ARG A 208 -16.68 -14.08 18.46
N LYS A 209 -15.69 -14.28 19.28
CA LYS A 209 -15.70 -15.40 20.23
C LYS A 209 -16.85 -15.12 21.19
N ASP A 210 -17.94 -15.90 21.04
CA ASP A 210 -18.88 -16.14 22.12
C ASP A 210 -18.20 -16.93 23.23
#